data_c4437f932b32dd06d7613722da59a994
#
_entry.id   c4437f932b32dd06d7613722da59a994
#
_cell.length_a   1.000
_cell.length_b   1.000
_cell.length_c   1.000
_cell.angle_alpha   90.00
_cell.angle_beta   90.00
_cell.angle_gamma   90.00
#
_symmetry.space_group_name_H-M   'P 1'
#
loop_
_entity.id
_entity.type
_entity.pdbx_description
1 polymer ?
#
loop_
_entity_poly.entity_id
_entity_poly.type
_entity_poly.pdbx_seq_one_letter_code
_entity_poly.pdbx_strand_id
1 'polypeptide(L)'
;MYNRYVTGQHFIGRKDERAILGNLLSQSENVVIWEPFGTGKKSLVHQVFTKMKVDGNRFSVGEMTALDIREGEAFVKRLGAAVIRLVASTPDEYEGIVTKYLEGTHFVFDRKAFSDLDVILSTNWDLDDNDLKAVLRLPYALAAERGEKTFMIIDEFQNLDLAGDGERIFKLMEQVMDEVKAEGLRIFSYIFIGSQVNAMED
;
A
#
# COMPACT_ATOMS: atom_id res chain seq x y z
N MET A 1 -1.57 -14.16 14.51
CA MET A 1 -0.15 -14.58 14.51
C MET A 1 0.70 -13.31 14.47
N TYR A 2 1.47 -12.98 15.50
CA TYR A 2 2.29 -11.76 15.51
C TYR A 2 3.44 -11.90 14.50
N ASN A 3 3.37 -11.17 13.41
CA ASN A 3 4.48 -11.04 12.45
C ASN A 3 5.61 -10.26 13.13
N ARG A 4 6.58 -10.94 13.74
CA ARG A 4 7.76 -10.31 14.31
C ARG A 4 8.78 -10.10 13.20
N TYR A 5 9.03 -8.84 12.84
CA TYR A 5 10.17 -8.50 11.99
C TYR A 5 11.46 -8.57 12.79
N VAL A 6 12.52 -9.04 12.15
CA VAL A 6 13.87 -8.96 12.70
C VAL A 6 14.52 -7.69 12.15
N THR A 7 14.90 -6.77 13.04
CA THR A 7 15.52 -5.49 12.68
C THR A 7 16.66 -5.13 13.64
N GLY A 8 17.40 -4.06 13.34
CA GLY A 8 18.51 -3.57 14.14
C GLY A 8 19.67 -4.56 14.19
N GLN A 9 20.26 -4.74 15.36
CA GLN A 9 21.41 -5.63 15.58
C GLN A 9 21.11 -7.12 15.36
N HIS A 10 19.85 -7.51 15.34
CA HIS A 10 19.43 -8.91 15.10
C HIS A 10 19.26 -9.23 13.62
N PHE A 11 19.29 -8.22 12.74
CA PHE A 11 19.22 -8.42 11.30
C PHE A 11 20.62 -8.62 10.72
N ILE A 12 20.89 -9.81 10.21
CA ILE A 12 22.20 -10.20 9.70
C ILE A 12 22.16 -10.39 8.18
N GLY A 13 23.14 -9.86 7.47
CA GLY A 13 23.31 -10.06 6.03
C GLY A 13 22.53 -9.09 5.13
N ARG A 14 22.34 -9.49 3.89
CA ARG A 14 21.60 -8.77 2.83
C ARG A 14 22.06 -7.31 2.62
N LYS A 15 23.38 -7.04 2.68
CA LYS A 15 23.94 -5.67 2.62
C LYS A 15 23.63 -4.97 1.30
N ASP A 16 23.81 -5.67 0.19
CA ASP A 16 23.61 -5.12 -1.14
C ASP A 16 22.13 -4.85 -1.41
N GLU A 17 21.27 -5.79 -1.05
CA GLU A 17 19.82 -5.63 -1.18
C GLU A 17 19.27 -4.47 -0.33
N ARG A 18 19.80 -4.29 0.90
CA ARG A 18 19.47 -3.12 1.73
C ARG A 18 19.90 -1.81 1.10
N ALA A 19 21.08 -1.79 0.47
CA ALA A 19 21.59 -0.59 -0.20
C ALA A 19 20.75 -0.26 -1.43
N ILE A 20 20.43 -1.25 -2.25
CA ILE A 20 19.59 -1.09 -3.44
C ILE A 20 18.19 -0.61 -3.03
N LEU A 21 17.54 -1.31 -2.11
CA LEU A 21 16.20 -0.96 -1.64
C LEU A 21 16.17 0.45 -1.04
N GLY A 22 17.14 0.79 -0.19
CA GLY A 22 17.24 2.13 0.40
C GLY A 22 17.39 3.23 -0.65
N ASN A 23 18.16 2.98 -1.72
CA ASN A 23 18.30 3.93 -2.81
C ASN A 23 16.98 4.10 -3.59
N LEU A 24 16.30 3.01 -3.96
CA LEU A 24 15.02 3.06 -4.65
C LEU A 24 13.96 3.82 -3.84
N LEU A 25 13.83 3.51 -2.54
CA LEU A 25 12.87 4.19 -1.66
C LEU A 25 13.22 5.67 -1.45
N SER A 26 14.51 6.02 -1.43
CA SER A 26 14.92 7.44 -1.34
C SER A 26 14.50 8.24 -2.56
N GLN A 27 14.36 7.59 -3.72
CA GLN A 27 13.91 8.19 -4.98
C GLN A 27 12.39 8.09 -5.16
N SER A 28 11.67 7.52 -4.20
CA SER A 28 10.23 7.24 -4.27
C SER A 28 9.85 6.35 -5.45
N GLU A 29 10.69 5.35 -5.76
CA GLU A 29 10.36 4.33 -6.75
C GLU A 29 9.47 3.25 -6.14
N ASN A 30 8.55 2.72 -6.95
CA ASN A 30 7.78 1.55 -6.59
C ASN A 30 8.67 0.31 -6.67
N VAL A 31 8.52 -0.61 -5.71
CA VAL A 31 9.38 -1.78 -5.59
C VAL A 31 8.57 -3.05 -5.50
N VAL A 32 9.00 -4.09 -6.20
CA VAL A 32 8.48 -5.45 -6.07
C VAL A 32 9.56 -6.33 -5.46
N ILE A 33 9.24 -7.02 -4.37
CA ILE A 33 10.10 -8.02 -3.72
C ILE A 33 9.43 -9.38 -3.89
N TRP A 34 10.03 -10.21 -4.71
CA TRP A 34 9.50 -11.52 -5.06
C TRP A 34 10.50 -12.62 -4.68
N GLU A 35 10.23 -13.31 -3.59
CA GLU A 35 11.11 -14.34 -3.03
C GLU A 35 10.28 -15.46 -2.39
N PRO A 36 10.86 -16.64 -2.16
CA PRO A 36 10.21 -17.73 -1.44
C PRO A 36 9.67 -17.29 -0.07
N PHE A 37 8.69 -18.03 0.43
CA PHE A 37 8.16 -17.82 1.77
C PHE A 37 9.26 -17.98 2.84
N GLY A 38 9.22 -17.15 3.88
CA GLY A 38 10.15 -17.30 5.00
C GLY A 38 11.54 -16.66 4.81
N THR A 39 11.85 -16.07 3.65
CA THR A 39 13.16 -15.46 3.36
C THR A 39 13.43 -14.13 4.09
N GLY A 40 12.47 -13.62 4.86
CA GLY A 40 12.63 -12.38 5.61
C GLY A 40 12.39 -11.10 4.80
N LYS A 41 11.60 -11.15 3.71
CA LYS A 41 11.25 -9.98 2.88
C LYS A 41 10.79 -8.77 3.70
N LYS A 42 9.81 -8.96 4.57
CA LYS A 42 9.31 -7.88 5.44
C LYS A 42 10.37 -7.36 6.39
N SER A 43 11.19 -8.26 6.97
CA SER A 43 12.32 -7.85 7.81
C SER A 43 13.33 -7.00 7.04
N LEU A 44 13.60 -7.30 5.77
CA LEU A 44 14.46 -6.50 4.91
C LEU A 44 13.89 -5.07 4.75
N VAL A 45 12.62 -4.93 4.41
CA VAL A 45 11.95 -3.62 4.25
C VAL A 45 11.99 -2.82 5.55
N HIS A 46 11.60 -3.42 6.67
CA HIS A 46 11.61 -2.76 7.97
C HIS A 46 13.02 -2.39 8.44
N GLN A 47 14.03 -3.20 8.11
CA GLN A 47 15.43 -2.87 8.40
C GLN A 47 15.89 -1.64 7.61
N VAL A 48 15.50 -1.52 6.35
CA VAL A 48 15.81 -0.33 5.53
C VAL A 48 15.11 0.90 6.12
N PHE A 49 13.83 0.82 6.48
CA PHE A 49 13.13 1.91 7.14
C PHE A 49 13.76 2.31 8.48
N THR A 50 14.19 1.33 9.27
CA THR A 50 14.91 1.61 10.53
C THR A 50 16.17 2.42 10.26
N LYS A 51 16.96 2.04 9.25
CA LYS A 51 18.14 2.81 8.86
C LYS A 51 17.78 4.21 8.36
N MET A 52 16.80 4.35 7.49
CA MET A 52 16.34 5.66 6.98
C MET A 52 15.94 6.59 8.14
N LYS A 53 15.22 6.09 9.15
CA LYS A 53 14.85 6.87 10.35
C LYS A 53 16.08 7.27 11.16
N VAL A 54 17.04 6.37 11.36
CA VAL A 54 18.30 6.68 12.06
C VAL A 54 19.11 7.73 11.30
N ASP A 55 19.06 7.71 9.97
CA ASP A 55 19.73 8.70 9.11
C ASP A 55 18.96 10.06 9.08
N GLY A 56 17.87 10.20 9.86
CA GLY A 56 17.12 11.45 10.03
C GLY A 56 16.01 11.69 9.01
N ASN A 57 15.69 10.69 8.17
CA ASN A 57 14.59 10.83 7.22
C ASN A 57 13.22 10.80 7.94
N ARG A 58 12.31 11.69 7.54
CA ARG A 58 10.91 11.70 7.98
C ARG A 58 10.04 11.10 6.90
N PHE A 59 9.19 10.17 7.29
CA PHE A 59 8.23 9.51 6.40
C PHE A 59 7.20 8.73 7.18
N SER A 60 6.05 8.49 6.55
CA SER A 60 4.99 7.60 7.04
C SER A 60 5.04 6.25 6.32
N VAL A 61 4.66 5.19 7.03
CA VAL A 61 4.57 3.84 6.47
C VAL A 61 3.24 3.23 6.81
N GLY A 62 2.52 2.79 5.79
CA GLY A 62 1.34 1.93 5.91
C GLY A 62 1.66 0.50 5.51
N GLU A 63 0.85 -0.42 6.00
CA GLU A 63 0.96 -1.84 5.66
C GLU A 63 -0.42 -2.46 5.55
N MET A 64 -0.63 -3.24 4.52
CA MET A 64 -1.80 -4.11 4.37
C MET A 64 -1.41 -5.46 3.79
N THR A 65 -2.28 -6.44 3.92
CA THR A 65 -2.11 -7.76 3.28
C THR A 65 -3.22 -8.00 2.27
N ALA A 66 -2.87 -8.65 1.17
CA ALA A 66 -3.81 -9.12 0.16
C ALA A 66 -4.13 -10.63 0.31
N LEU A 67 -3.71 -11.27 1.43
CA LEU A 67 -3.77 -12.72 1.61
C LEU A 67 -5.17 -13.33 1.41
N ASP A 68 -6.21 -12.65 1.86
CA ASP A 68 -7.60 -13.10 1.85
C ASP A 68 -8.48 -12.36 0.82
N ILE A 69 -7.88 -11.52 -0.02
CA ILE A 69 -8.59 -10.79 -1.07
C ILE A 69 -8.97 -11.74 -2.20
N ARG A 70 -10.24 -11.70 -2.61
CA ARG A 70 -10.82 -12.51 -3.69
C ARG A 70 -11.39 -11.66 -4.83
N GLU A 71 -11.57 -10.38 -4.60
CA GLU A 71 -12.15 -9.41 -5.53
C GLU A 71 -11.31 -8.14 -5.53
N GLY A 72 -11.10 -7.57 -6.72
CA GLY A 72 -10.31 -6.34 -6.87
C GLY A 72 -10.91 -5.14 -6.16
N GLU A 73 -12.25 -5.05 -6.11
CA GLU A 73 -12.91 -4.00 -5.34
C GLU A 73 -12.61 -4.09 -3.85
N ALA A 74 -12.55 -5.30 -3.28
CA ALA A 74 -12.18 -5.49 -1.88
C ALA A 74 -10.74 -5.02 -1.62
N PHE A 75 -9.83 -5.26 -2.58
CA PHE A 75 -8.47 -4.73 -2.52
C PHE A 75 -8.46 -3.20 -2.49
N VAL A 76 -9.20 -2.55 -3.41
CA VAL A 76 -9.22 -1.08 -3.49
C VAL A 76 -9.85 -0.46 -2.24
N LYS A 77 -10.94 -1.04 -1.71
CA LYS A 77 -11.54 -0.61 -0.44
C LYS A 77 -10.56 -0.69 0.73
N ARG A 78 -9.88 -1.83 0.89
CA ARG A 78 -8.88 -2.04 1.94
C ARG A 78 -7.67 -1.10 1.79
N LEU A 79 -7.21 -0.89 0.56
CA LEU A 79 -6.14 0.06 0.27
C LEU A 79 -6.53 1.49 0.66
N GLY A 80 -7.69 1.95 0.21
CA GLY A 80 -8.21 3.28 0.55
C GLY A 80 -8.35 3.46 2.07
N ALA A 81 -8.92 2.46 2.75
CA ALA A 81 -9.04 2.48 4.20
C ALA A 81 -7.68 2.54 4.91
N ALA A 82 -6.70 1.74 4.49
CA ALA A 82 -5.36 1.73 5.07
C ALA A 82 -4.63 3.07 4.84
N VAL A 83 -4.77 3.65 3.65
CA VAL A 83 -4.15 4.93 3.30
C VAL A 83 -4.74 6.08 4.12
N ILE A 84 -6.06 6.16 4.25
CA ILE A 84 -6.71 7.21 5.05
C ILE A 84 -6.30 7.09 6.52
N ARG A 85 -6.14 5.87 7.05
CA ARG A 85 -5.67 5.61 8.40
C ARG A 85 -4.27 6.14 8.72
N LEU A 86 -3.43 6.35 7.73
CA LEU A 86 -2.12 6.97 7.94
C LEU A 86 -2.20 8.43 8.35
N VAL A 87 -3.31 9.09 8.03
CA VAL A 87 -3.48 10.54 8.20
C VAL A 87 -4.69 10.91 9.05
N ALA A 88 -5.62 10.00 9.27
CA ALA A 88 -6.84 10.20 10.07
C ALA A 88 -6.87 9.27 11.27
N SER A 89 -6.92 9.84 12.46
CA SER A 89 -6.98 9.13 13.74
C SER A 89 -8.40 9.09 14.33
N THR A 90 -9.27 9.97 13.88
CA THR A 90 -10.65 10.10 14.37
C THR A 90 -11.66 9.88 13.24
N PRO A 91 -12.92 9.49 13.57
CA PRO A 91 -13.97 9.38 12.58
C PRO A 91 -14.22 10.67 11.79
N ASP A 92 -14.14 11.82 12.44
CA ASP A 92 -14.40 13.13 11.80
C ASP A 92 -13.30 13.47 10.77
N GLU A 93 -12.03 13.22 11.10
CA GLU A 93 -10.92 13.36 10.17
C GLU A 93 -11.06 12.43 8.97
N TYR A 94 -11.46 11.16 9.22
CA TYR A 94 -11.67 10.17 8.17
C TYR A 94 -12.79 10.60 7.22
N GLU A 95 -13.94 11.01 7.76
CA GLU A 95 -15.08 11.50 6.98
C GLU A 95 -14.71 12.73 6.15
N GLY A 96 -13.93 13.65 6.73
CA GLY A 96 -13.42 14.84 6.02
C GLY A 96 -12.56 14.47 4.81
N ILE A 97 -11.73 13.42 4.91
CA ILE A 97 -10.91 12.95 3.78
C ILE A 97 -11.78 12.29 2.72
N VAL A 98 -12.71 11.41 3.11
CA VAL A 98 -13.63 10.78 2.16
C VAL A 98 -14.44 11.83 1.41
N THR A 99 -15.01 12.81 2.13
CA THR A 99 -15.75 13.92 1.52
C THR A 99 -14.88 14.73 0.57
N LYS A 100 -13.63 15.04 0.95
CA LYS A 100 -12.76 15.88 0.14
C LYS A 100 -12.25 15.22 -1.13
N TYR A 101 -11.88 13.93 -1.05
CA TYR A 101 -11.16 13.25 -2.12
C TYR A 101 -11.98 12.22 -2.89
N LEU A 102 -13.07 11.73 -2.29
CA LEU A 102 -13.94 10.73 -2.89
C LEU A 102 -15.36 11.29 -3.16
N GLU A 103 -15.53 12.62 -3.07
CA GLU A 103 -16.78 13.27 -3.49
C GLU A 103 -17.06 12.97 -4.96
N GLY A 104 -18.32 12.60 -5.26
CA GLY A 104 -18.74 12.22 -6.61
C GLY A 104 -18.43 10.78 -6.99
N THR A 105 -17.80 10.00 -6.12
CA THR A 105 -17.65 8.55 -6.27
C THR A 105 -18.76 7.79 -5.54
N HIS A 106 -18.81 6.47 -5.77
CA HIS A 106 -19.75 5.60 -5.07
C HIS A 106 -19.25 5.09 -3.70
N PHE A 107 -18.07 5.57 -3.25
CA PHE A 107 -17.54 5.24 -1.93
C PHE A 107 -18.24 6.01 -0.82
N VAL A 108 -18.50 5.31 0.29
CA VAL A 108 -19.18 5.84 1.47
C VAL A 108 -18.39 5.47 2.73
N PHE A 109 -18.23 6.44 3.62
CA PHE A 109 -17.65 6.20 4.94
C PHE A 109 -18.68 5.55 5.88
N ASP A 110 -18.42 4.34 6.34
CA ASP A 110 -19.19 3.71 7.41
C ASP A 110 -18.60 4.08 8.78
N ARG A 111 -19.18 5.10 9.39
CA ARG A 111 -18.72 5.60 10.70
C ARG A 111 -18.84 4.55 11.81
N LYS A 112 -19.79 3.61 11.72
CA LYS A 112 -19.97 2.55 12.72
C LYS A 112 -18.87 1.49 12.62
N ALA A 113 -18.33 1.30 11.44
CA ALA A 113 -17.25 0.37 11.15
C ALA A 113 -15.84 1.01 11.26
N PHE A 114 -15.70 2.15 11.95
CA PHE A 114 -14.44 2.89 12.02
C PHE A 114 -13.23 2.06 12.48
N SER A 115 -13.42 1.03 13.26
CA SER A 115 -12.34 0.12 13.71
C SER A 115 -12.03 -1.02 12.74
N ASP A 116 -12.84 -1.22 11.70
CA ASP A 116 -12.73 -2.32 10.74
C ASP A 116 -12.31 -1.79 9.36
N LEU A 117 -11.06 -2.09 8.97
CA LEU A 117 -10.50 -1.62 7.70
C LEU A 117 -11.17 -2.22 6.46
N ASP A 118 -11.84 -3.36 6.59
CA ASP A 118 -12.46 -4.02 5.45
C ASP A 118 -13.86 -3.47 5.15
N VAL A 119 -14.46 -2.78 6.11
CA VAL A 119 -15.85 -2.30 6.02
C VAL A 119 -15.97 -0.77 6.11
N ILE A 120 -14.98 -0.10 6.73
CA ILE A 120 -15.01 1.34 6.98
C ILE A 120 -15.23 2.17 5.71
N LEU A 121 -14.66 1.73 4.58
CA LEU A 121 -14.91 2.28 3.25
C LEU A 121 -15.85 1.33 2.52
N SER A 122 -17.13 1.66 2.51
CA SER A 122 -18.18 0.88 1.84
C SER A 122 -18.59 1.52 0.51
N THR A 123 -19.52 0.93 -0.19
CA THR A 123 -20.06 1.45 -1.45
C THR A 123 -21.58 1.48 -1.41
N ASN A 124 -22.16 2.48 -2.06
CA ASN A 124 -23.62 2.60 -2.20
C ASN A 124 -24.12 2.11 -3.58
N TRP A 125 -23.21 1.77 -4.48
CA TRP A 125 -23.48 1.27 -5.82
C TRP A 125 -22.30 0.45 -6.35
N ASP A 126 -22.44 -0.16 -7.54
CA ASP A 126 -21.33 -0.83 -8.24
C ASP A 126 -20.25 0.19 -8.61
N LEU A 127 -18.99 -0.20 -8.45
CA LEU A 127 -17.84 0.67 -8.73
C LEU A 127 -17.46 0.66 -10.20
N ASP A 128 -17.30 1.84 -10.75
CA ASP A 128 -16.70 2.02 -12.08
C ASP A 128 -15.18 2.28 -12.01
N ASP A 129 -14.54 2.44 -13.17
CA ASP A 129 -13.09 2.69 -13.24
C ASP A 129 -12.70 4.05 -12.64
N ASN A 130 -13.60 5.04 -12.66
CA ASN A 130 -13.32 6.35 -12.07
C ASN A 130 -13.34 6.28 -10.56
N ASP A 131 -14.27 5.54 -9.98
CA ASP A 131 -14.32 5.26 -8.55
C ASP A 131 -13.01 4.60 -8.09
N LEU A 132 -12.62 3.52 -8.78
CA LEU A 132 -11.41 2.77 -8.46
C LEU A 132 -10.15 3.64 -8.58
N LYS A 133 -10.03 4.43 -9.65
CA LYS A 133 -8.92 5.37 -9.85
C LYS A 133 -8.87 6.45 -8.77
N ALA A 134 -10.02 6.96 -8.32
CA ALA A 134 -10.04 7.97 -7.25
C ALA A 134 -9.36 7.45 -5.98
N VAL A 135 -9.65 6.22 -5.57
CA VAL A 135 -8.99 5.59 -4.42
C VAL A 135 -7.53 5.26 -4.70
N LEU A 136 -7.19 4.79 -5.90
CA LEU A 136 -5.79 4.49 -6.28
C LEU A 136 -4.91 5.75 -6.34
N ARG A 137 -5.48 6.93 -6.62
CA ARG A 137 -4.79 8.23 -6.57
C ARG A 137 -4.66 8.81 -5.15
N LEU A 138 -5.52 8.39 -4.24
CA LEU A 138 -5.61 8.93 -2.88
C LEU A 138 -4.28 8.96 -2.12
N PRO A 139 -3.44 7.88 -2.14
CA PRO A 139 -2.17 7.89 -1.42
C PRO A 139 -1.21 8.99 -1.90
N TYR A 140 -1.18 9.29 -3.18
CA TYR A 140 -0.36 10.36 -3.75
C TYR A 140 -0.87 11.74 -3.35
N ALA A 141 -2.19 11.95 -3.40
CA ALA A 141 -2.82 13.20 -3.01
C ALA A 141 -2.58 13.52 -1.52
N LEU A 142 -2.76 12.53 -0.64
CA LEU A 142 -2.56 12.70 0.80
C LEU A 142 -1.08 12.91 1.16
N ALA A 143 -0.16 12.20 0.51
CA ALA A 143 1.27 12.40 0.72
C ALA A 143 1.70 13.80 0.26
N ALA A 144 1.20 14.27 -0.90
CA ALA A 144 1.48 15.60 -1.44
C ALA A 144 0.94 16.72 -0.53
N GLU A 145 -0.30 16.60 -0.04
CA GLU A 145 -0.89 17.58 0.87
C GLU A 145 -0.09 17.71 2.17
N ARG A 146 0.43 16.60 2.69
CA ARG A 146 1.26 16.60 3.91
C ARG A 146 2.71 17.04 3.66
N GLY A 147 3.16 17.02 2.42
CA GLY A 147 4.56 17.26 2.08
C GLY A 147 5.50 16.22 2.72
N GLU A 148 5.00 15.02 3.00
CA GLU A 148 5.73 13.96 3.68
C GLU A 148 5.79 12.70 2.82
N LYS A 149 7.01 12.15 2.65
CA LYS A 149 7.18 10.86 1.98
C LYS A 149 6.34 9.79 2.67
N THR A 150 5.62 9.03 1.87
CA THR A 150 4.75 7.97 2.37
C THR A 150 5.01 6.68 1.60
N PHE A 151 5.06 5.57 2.32
CA PHE A 151 5.26 4.23 1.77
C PHE A 151 4.08 3.35 2.16
N MET A 152 3.61 2.53 1.21
CA MET A 152 2.59 1.52 1.47
C MET A 152 3.13 0.14 1.13
N ILE A 153 3.26 -0.70 2.15
CA ILE A 153 3.62 -2.11 1.99
C ILE A 153 2.33 -2.89 1.71
N ILE A 154 2.33 -3.64 0.62
CA ILE A 154 1.27 -4.57 0.27
C ILE A 154 1.86 -5.97 0.28
N ASP A 155 1.53 -6.73 1.32
CA ASP A 155 2.00 -8.10 1.52
C ASP A 155 1.09 -9.11 0.83
N GLU A 156 1.67 -10.23 0.37
CA GLU A 156 0.98 -11.30 -0.37
C GLU A 156 0.25 -10.78 -1.62
N PHE A 157 0.88 -9.83 -2.31
CA PHE A 157 0.32 -9.09 -3.44
C PHE A 157 -0.11 -10.00 -4.61
N GLN A 158 0.51 -11.16 -4.79
CA GLN A 158 0.13 -12.14 -5.81
C GLN A 158 -1.31 -12.64 -5.68
N ASN A 159 -1.94 -12.50 -4.50
CA ASN A 159 -3.33 -12.91 -4.34
C ASN A 159 -4.30 -12.01 -5.13
N LEU A 160 -3.89 -10.79 -5.49
CA LEU A 160 -4.67 -9.94 -6.37
C LEU A 160 -4.75 -10.51 -7.79
N ASP A 161 -3.71 -11.20 -8.27
CA ASP A 161 -3.72 -11.90 -9.57
C ASP A 161 -4.74 -13.06 -9.60
N LEU A 162 -5.03 -13.62 -8.43
CA LEU A 162 -6.04 -14.68 -8.26
C LEU A 162 -7.47 -14.13 -8.11
N ALA A 163 -7.64 -12.82 -7.94
CA ALA A 163 -8.95 -12.20 -7.88
C ALA A 163 -9.59 -12.16 -9.27
N GLY A 164 -10.91 -12.34 -9.33
CA GLY A 164 -11.63 -12.45 -10.61
C GLY A 164 -11.51 -11.24 -11.54
N ASP A 165 -11.20 -10.07 -10.98
CA ASP A 165 -11.00 -8.80 -11.67
C ASP A 165 -9.61 -8.18 -11.38
N GLY A 166 -8.68 -8.97 -10.90
CA GLY A 166 -7.33 -8.53 -10.50
C GLY A 166 -6.58 -7.84 -11.64
N GLU A 167 -6.66 -8.36 -12.86
CA GLU A 167 -6.03 -7.77 -14.06
C GLU A 167 -6.54 -6.33 -14.30
N ARG A 168 -7.84 -6.09 -14.10
CA ARG A 168 -8.43 -4.74 -14.19
C ARG A 168 -7.79 -3.80 -13.18
N ILE A 169 -7.61 -4.24 -11.94
CA ILE A 169 -7.01 -3.43 -10.88
C ILE A 169 -5.54 -3.13 -11.18
N PHE A 170 -4.75 -4.11 -11.60
CA PHE A 170 -3.36 -3.89 -12.01
C PHE A 170 -3.24 -2.83 -13.10
N LYS A 171 -4.09 -2.92 -14.12
CA LYS A 171 -4.12 -1.97 -15.23
C LYS A 171 -4.47 -0.54 -14.77
N LEU A 172 -5.45 -0.41 -13.89
CA LEU A 172 -5.82 0.88 -13.31
C LEU A 172 -4.70 1.44 -12.41
N MET A 173 -4.05 0.61 -11.62
CA MET A 173 -2.89 1.01 -10.81
C MET A 173 -1.74 1.51 -11.68
N GLU A 174 -1.40 0.79 -12.76
CA GLU A 174 -0.36 1.20 -13.72
C GLU A 174 -0.69 2.56 -14.33
N GLN A 175 -1.93 2.74 -14.82
CA GLN A 175 -2.39 4.01 -15.38
C GLN A 175 -2.25 5.16 -14.36
N VAL A 176 -2.69 4.96 -13.13
CA VAL A 176 -2.57 5.99 -12.08
C VAL A 176 -1.10 6.28 -11.76
N MET A 177 -0.24 5.26 -11.68
CA MET A 177 1.19 5.45 -11.43
C MET A 177 1.85 6.26 -12.54
N ASP A 178 1.49 6.02 -13.80
CA ASP A 178 2.01 6.78 -14.95
C ASP A 178 1.51 8.23 -14.95
N GLU A 179 0.22 8.44 -14.67
CA GLU A 179 -0.39 9.77 -14.55
C GLU A 179 0.31 10.61 -13.47
N VAL A 180 0.44 10.09 -12.25
CA VAL A 180 1.06 10.82 -11.13
C VAL A 180 2.56 11.04 -11.34
N LYS A 181 3.24 10.14 -12.05
CA LYS A 181 4.64 10.30 -12.45
C LYS A 181 4.80 11.44 -13.46
N ALA A 182 3.88 11.55 -14.43
CA ALA A 182 3.85 12.65 -15.40
C ALA A 182 3.56 14.00 -14.72
N GLU A 183 2.76 14.01 -13.65
CA GLU A 183 2.49 15.18 -12.80
C GLU A 183 3.68 15.55 -11.88
N GLY A 184 4.72 14.73 -11.82
CA GLY A 184 5.89 14.96 -10.97
C GLY A 184 5.69 14.63 -9.49
N LEU A 185 4.64 13.93 -9.13
CA LEU A 185 4.32 13.53 -7.76
C LEU A 185 5.19 12.33 -7.31
N ARG A 186 6.43 12.62 -6.89
CA ARG A 186 7.41 11.63 -6.39
C ARG A 186 7.53 11.65 -4.87
N ILE A 187 6.42 11.46 -4.19
CA ILE A 187 6.34 11.56 -2.73
C ILE A 187 5.72 10.32 -2.07
N PHE A 188 5.18 9.41 -2.88
CA PHE A 188 4.59 8.17 -2.44
C PHE A 188 5.16 6.98 -3.22
N SER A 189 5.30 5.82 -2.56
CA SER A 189 5.75 4.58 -3.21
C SER A 189 5.02 3.36 -2.66
N TYR A 190 4.69 2.44 -3.54
CA TYR A 190 4.29 1.09 -3.18
C TYR A 190 5.50 0.18 -3.00
N ILE A 191 5.40 -0.73 -2.03
CA ILE A 191 6.32 -1.85 -1.81
C ILE A 191 5.49 -3.12 -1.86
N PHE A 192 5.48 -3.77 -3.00
CA PHE A 192 4.77 -5.01 -3.23
C PHE A 192 5.62 -6.19 -2.78
N ILE A 193 5.10 -6.99 -1.87
CA ILE A 193 5.77 -8.19 -1.37
C ILE A 193 4.97 -9.41 -1.82
N GLY A 194 5.60 -10.25 -2.64
CA GLY A 194 5.02 -11.50 -3.13
C GLY A 194 5.82 -12.71 -2.66
N SER A 195 5.14 -13.82 -2.50
CA SER A 195 5.75 -15.11 -2.21
C SER A 195 5.69 -15.99 -3.45
N GLN A 196 6.85 -16.52 -3.88
CA GLN A 196 6.84 -17.59 -4.88
C GLN A 196 6.14 -18.79 -4.26
N VAL A 197 5.04 -19.20 -4.85
CA VAL A 197 4.51 -20.54 -4.63
C VAL A 197 5.44 -21.46 -5.42
N ASN A 198 6.23 -22.28 -4.71
CA ASN A 198 6.95 -23.35 -5.39
C ASN A 198 5.89 -24.22 -6.06
N ALA A 199 5.74 -24.10 -7.37
CA ALA A 199 5.16 -25.19 -8.14
C ALA A 199 6.06 -26.39 -7.84
N MET A 200 5.56 -27.37 -7.12
CA MET A 200 6.15 -28.69 -7.15
C MET A 200 6.06 -29.10 -8.62
N GLU A 201 7.18 -29.09 -9.29
CA GLU A 201 7.30 -29.80 -10.56
C GLU A 201 7.09 -31.27 -10.21
N ASP A 202 5.94 -31.83 -10.62
CA ASP A 202 5.68 -33.27 -10.65
C ASP A 202 6.54 -33.91 -11.74
#